data_6c7373c555070da2c29e8d3a2c203e27
#
_entry.id   6c7373c555070da2c29e8d3a2c203e27
#
_cell.length_a   1.000
_cell.length_b   1.000
_cell.length_c   1.000
_cell.angle_alpha   90.00
_cell.angle_beta   90.00
_cell.angle_gamma   90.00
#
_symmetry.space_group_name_H-M   'P 1'
#
loop_
_entity.id
_entity.type
_entity.pdbx_description
1 polymer ?
#
loop_
_entity_poly.entity_id
_entity_poly.type
_entity_poly.pdbx_seq_one_letter_code
_entity_poly.pdbx_strand_id
1 'polypeptide(L)'
;MFISSGTLRYSYEDGYKVIVEVNDDLARYYYSLIPKYYHIQRPRYKPHVTVVRVKQEMPTQLKYWAKYDGDTIVLRYSSDIRFDNDYYWIPVWSTELEKIRRELGLSDTSRILKPPTGFKKNFHCTIANTKF
;
A
#
# COMPACT_ATOMS: atom_id res chain seq x y z
N MET A 1 -3.76 -8.86 -15.01
CA MET A 1 -3.22 -8.62 -13.66
C MET A 1 -1.76 -9.02 -13.62
N PHE A 2 -0.94 -8.21 -13.02
CA PHE A 2 0.50 -8.39 -12.98
C PHE A 2 0.94 -8.84 -11.61
N ILE A 3 2.14 -9.41 -11.52
CA ILE A 3 2.71 -9.90 -10.27
C ILE A 3 4.02 -9.16 -10.01
N SER A 4 4.19 -8.74 -8.77
CA SER A 4 5.43 -8.16 -8.27
C SER A 4 5.68 -8.68 -6.86
N SER A 5 6.78 -8.26 -6.26
CA SER A 5 7.07 -8.60 -4.88
C SER A 5 7.62 -7.38 -4.15
N GLY A 6 7.57 -7.44 -2.84
CA GLY A 6 8.12 -6.41 -1.99
C GLY A 6 8.59 -6.99 -0.67
N THR A 7 9.19 -6.16 0.15
CA THR A 7 9.72 -6.56 1.46
C THR A 7 8.84 -6.01 2.56
N LEU A 8 8.37 -6.92 3.42
CA LEU A 8 7.52 -6.55 4.55
C LEU A 8 8.35 -5.91 5.67
N ARG A 9 7.88 -4.77 6.17
CA ARG A 9 8.53 -4.04 7.26
C ARG A 9 7.53 -3.67 8.33
N TYR A 10 7.83 -4.05 9.55
CA TYR A 10 7.11 -3.65 10.75
C TYR A 10 7.90 -2.54 11.44
N SER A 11 7.20 -1.54 11.96
CA SER A 11 7.85 -0.48 12.74
C SER A 11 6.89 0.07 13.78
N TYR A 12 7.45 0.65 14.83
CA TYR A 12 6.71 1.38 15.84
C TYR A 12 7.38 2.73 16.05
N GLU A 13 6.68 3.78 15.66
CA GLU A 13 7.09 5.16 15.87
C GLU A 13 5.81 5.97 15.96
N ASP A 14 5.44 6.37 17.16
CA ASP A 14 4.14 6.99 17.44
C ASP A 14 2.94 6.10 17.09
N GLY A 15 3.13 4.81 16.95
CA GLY A 15 2.11 3.84 16.61
C GLY A 15 2.64 2.68 15.80
N TYR A 16 1.82 1.65 15.67
CA TYR A 16 2.15 0.45 14.92
C TYR A 16 1.96 0.71 13.43
N LYS A 17 2.99 0.40 12.65
CA LYS A 17 2.98 0.60 11.21
C LYS A 17 3.53 -0.63 10.52
N VAL A 18 2.84 -1.11 9.50
CA VAL A 18 3.32 -2.20 8.63
C VAL A 18 3.19 -1.76 7.19
N ILE A 19 4.26 -1.88 6.44
CA ILE A 19 4.28 -1.57 5.01
C ILE A 19 4.98 -2.69 4.24
N VAL A 20 4.71 -2.77 2.95
CA VAL A 20 5.51 -3.54 2.00
C VAL A 20 6.26 -2.54 1.14
N GLU A 21 7.58 -2.58 1.19
CA GLU A 21 8.43 -1.77 0.31
C GLU A 21 8.45 -2.41 -1.06
N VAL A 22 8.06 -1.66 -2.09
CA VAL A 22 8.03 -2.14 -3.47
C VAL A 22 9.17 -1.52 -4.27
N ASN A 23 9.48 -2.15 -5.42
CA ASN A 23 10.54 -1.68 -6.29
C ASN A 23 10.21 -0.29 -6.85
N ASP A 24 11.16 0.63 -6.74
CA ASP A 24 11.01 2.00 -7.24
C ASP A 24 10.80 2.03 -8.77
N ASP A 25 11.37 1.09 -9.51
CA ASP A 25 11.21 1.04 -10.96
C ASP A 25 9.75 0.83 -11.37
N LEU A 26 9.00 0.04 -10.61
CA LEU A 26 7.58 -0.16 -10.86
C LEU A 26 6.81 1.14 -10.71
N ALA A 27 7.01 1.85 -9.61
CA ALA A 27 6.34 3.12 -9.37
C ALA A 27 6.76 4.19 -10.38
N ARG A 28 8.04 4.22 -10.73
CA ARG A 28 8.58 5.16 -11.73
C ARG A 28 7.96 4.90 -13.11
N TYR A 29 7.79 3.65 -13.49
CA TYR A 29 7.17 3.29 -14.75
C TYR A 29 5.74 3.84 -14.82
N TYR A 30 4.91 3.56 -13.81
CA TYR A 30 3.53 4.03 -13.81
C TYR A 30 3.42 5.54 -13.69
N TYR A 31 4.31 6.16 -12.94
CA TYR A 31 4.40 7.62 -12.88
C TYR A 31 4.63 8.19 -14.29
N SER A 32 5.49 7.58 -15.08
CA SER A 32 5.80 8.05 -16.43
C SER A 32 4.61 7.99 -17.39
N LEU A 33 3.61 7.17 -17.10
CA LEU A 33 2.42 7.04 -17.93
C LEU A 33 1.40 8.15 -17.68
N ILE A 34 1.53 8.90 -16.58
CA ILE A 34 0.63 10.02 -16.28
C ILE A 34 1.06 11.23 -17.11
N PRO A 35 0.14 11.85 -17.87
CA PRO A 35 0.49 13.01 -18.70
C PRO A 35 1.08 14.15 -17.88
N LYS A 36 2.17 14.73 -18.35
CA LYS A 36 2.92 15.78 -17.65
C LYS A 36 2.10 17.07 -17.43
N TYR A 37 1.11 17.32 -18.26
CA TYR A 37 0.29 18.52 -18.12
C TYR A 37 -0.65 18.47 -16.91
N TYR A 38 -0.72 17.36 -16.20
CA TYR A 38 -1.53 17.27 -14.97
C TYR A 38 -0.85 17.84 -13.73
N HIS A 39 0.37 18.36 -13.86
CA HIS A 39 1.11 18.95 -12.73
C HIS A 39 1.16 18.02 -11.53
N ILE A 40 1.91 16.95 -11.68
CA ILE A 40 2.05 15.92 -10.65
C ILE A 40 3.49 15.87 -10.14
N GLN A 41 3.65 15.28 -8.96
CA GLN A 41 4.98 14.97 -8.40
C GLN A 41 4.99 13.56 -7.85
N ARG A 42 6.18 12.99 -7.71
CA ARG A 42 6.35 11.71 -7.04
C ARG A 42 6.16 11.89 -5.52
N PRO A 43 5.68 10.85 -4.80
CA PRO A 43 5.61 10.91 -3.34
C PRO A 43 6.99 11.14 -2.73
N ARG A 44 7.02 11.79 -1.56
CA ARG A 44 8.26 12.01 -0.81
C ARG A 44 8.87 10.72 -0.28
N TYR A 45 8.03 9.74 -0.02
CA TYR A 45 8.45 8.46 0.55
C TYR A 45 8.70 7.44 -0.54
N LYS A 46 9.53 6.44 -0.22
CA LYS A 46 9.75 5.32 -1.13
C LYS A 46 8.43 4.62 -1.43
N PRO A 47 8.27 4.06 -2.64
CA PRO A 47 7.05 3.33 -2.99
C PRO A 47 6.76 2.21 -2.00
N HIS A 48 5.53 2.15 -1.55
CA HIS A 48 5.12 1.14 -0.57
C HIS A 48 3.63 0.88 -0.65
N VAL A 49 3.24 -0.28 -0.11
CA VAL A 49 1.85 -0.63 0.13
C VAL A 49 1.64 -0.61 1.64
N THR A 50 0.71 0.19 2.12
CA THR A 50 0.40 0.25 3.55
C THR A 50 -0.45 -0.94 3.95
N VAL A 51 0.01 -1.70 4.94
CA VAL A 51 -0.71 -2.86 5.50
C VAL A 51 -1.44 -2.49 6.78
N VAL A 52 -0.78 -1.77 7.69
CA VAL A 52 -1.37 -1.25 8.92
C VAL A 52 -1.07 0.25 8.99
N ARG A 53 -2.11 1.05 9.13
CA ARG A 53 -1.99 2.51 9.20
C ARG A 53 -1.63 2.98 10.59
N VAL A 54 -0.52 3.71 10.68
CA VAL A 54 -0.07 4.30 11.93
C VAL A 54 -1.14 5.22 12.52
N LYS A 55 -1.38 5.12 13.84
CA LYS A 55 -2.34 5.92 14.62
C LYS A 55 -3.82 5.72 14.26
N GLN A 56 -4.13 5.07 13.15
CA GLN A 56 -5.50 4.86 12.71
C GLN A 56 -5.99 3.44 12.92
N GLU A 57 -5.05 2.50 12.99
CA GLU A 57 -5.35 1.10 13.23
C GLU A 57 -4.47 0.58 14.35
N MET A 58 -5.07 -0.17 15.29
CA MET A 58 -4.38 -0.72 16.44
C MET A 58 -4.44 -2.24 16.40
N PRO A 59 -3.30 -2.92 16.18
CA PRO A 59 -3.27 -4.37 16.29
C PRO A 59 -3.66 -4.81 17.71
N THR A 60 -4.50 -5.84 17.79
CA THR A 60 -4.96 -6.38 19.08
C THR A 60 -4.25 -7.67 19.46
N GLN A 61 -3.64 -8.36 18.49
CA GLN A 61 -2.95 -9.62 18.69
C GLN A 61 -1.44 -9.44 18.54
N LEU A 62 -0.84 -8.76 19.50
CA LEU A 62 0.58 -8.36 19.43
C LEU A 62 1.56 -9.52 19.46
N LYS A 63 1.12 -10.73 19.83
CA LYS A 63 1.98 -11.92 19.79
C LYS A 63 2.47 -12.26 18.37
N TYR A 64 1.79 -11.76 17.34
CA TYR A 64 2.18 -11.94 15.95
C TYR A 64 2.94 -10.74 15.39
N TRP A 65 3.18 -9.72 16.22
CA TRP A 65 3.88 -8.51 15.77
C TRP A 65 5.30 -8.85 15.31
N ALA A 66 5.68 -8.30 14.17
CA ALA A 66 6.99 -8.47 13.54
C ALA A 66 7.32 -9.91 13.11
N LYS A 67 6.35 -10.82 13.16
CA LYS A 67 6.56 -12.25 12.82
C LYS A 67 7.18 -12.44 11.43
N TYR A 68 6.80 -11.62 10.49
CA TYR A 68 7.23 -11.76 9.08
C TYR A 68 8.13 -10.60 8.64
N ASP A 69 8.73 -9.86 9.59
CA ASP A 69 9.56 -8.71 9.25
C ASP A 69 10.72 -9.12 8.35
N GLY A 70 10.89 -8.41 7.23
CA GLY A 70 11.93 -8.72 6.25
C GLY A 70 11.55 -9.76 5.21
N ASP A 71 10.39 -10.41 5.34
CA ASP A 71 9.95 -11.42 4.39
C ASP A 71 9.57 -10.79 3.04
N THR A 72 9.77 -11.59 1.98
CA THR A 72 9.32 -11.21 0.65
C THR A 72 7.84 -11.57 0.50
N ILE A 73 7.04 -10.58 0.11
CA ILE A 73 5.60 -10.73 -0.10
C ILE A 73 5.29 -10.62 -1.59
N VAL A 74 4.52 -11.56 -2.11
CA VAL A 74 4.05 -11.53 -3.49
C VAL A 74 2.82 -10.63 -3.55
N LEU A 75 2.85 -9.68 -4.49
CA LEU A 75 1.77 -8.72 -4.71
C LEU A 75 1.20 -8.92 -6.11
N ARG A 76 -0.11 -8.86 -6.22
CA ARG A 76 -0.80 -8.77 -7.50
C ARG A 76 -1.31 -7.35 -7.67
N TYR A 77 -1.17 -6.78 -8.85
CA TYR A 77 -1.57 -5.40 -9.08
C TYR A 77 -2.20 -5.21 -10.45
N SER A 78 -3.01 -4.18 -10.57
CA SER A 78 -3.60 -3.75 -11.84
C SER A 78 -2.77 -2.60 -12.41
N SER A 79 -2.62 -2.57 -13.72
CA SER A 79 -2.01 -1.43 -14.41
C SER A 79 -2.96 -0.24 -14.55
N ASP A 80 -4.16 -0.34 -13.99
CA ASP A 80 -5.19 0.68 -14.08
C ASP A 80 -4.93 1.77 -13.04
N ILE A 81 -4.32 2.87 -13.47
CA ILE A 81 -3.99 3.99 -12.60
C ILE A 81 -5.29 4.70 -12.18
N ARG A 82 -5.48 4.84 -10.88
CA ARG A 82 -6.64 5.52 -10.30
C ARG A 82 -6.23 6.87 -9.72
N PHE A 83 -7.18 7.79 -9.68
CA PHE A 83 -7.00 9.09 -9.07
C PHE A 83 -8.13 9.36 -8.10
N ASP A 84 -7.78 9.75 -6.88
CA ASP A 84 -8.74 10.13 -5.84
C ASP A 84 -8.03 10.99 -4.78
N ASN A 85 -8.67 12.07 -4.34
CA ASN A 85 -8.17 12.93 -3.26
C ASN A 85 -6.72 13.38 -3.45
N ASP A 86 -6.38 13.89 -4.64
CA ASP A 86 -5.05 14.38 -4.98
C ASP A 86 -3.97 13.32 -5.11
N TYR A 87 -4.32 12.04 -5.05
CA TYR A 87 -3.37 10.94 -5.20
C TYR A 87 -3.66 10.11 -6.43
N TYR A 88 -2.58 9.68 -7.10
CA TYR A 88 -2.62 8.67 -8.14
C TYR A 88 -2.08 7.37 -7.55
N TRP A 89 -2.77 6.27 -7.78
CA TRP A 89 -2.41 4.99 -7.19
C TRP A 89 -2.82 3.82 -8.09
N ILE A 90 -2.18 2.68 -7.87
CA ILE A 90 -2.55 1.42 -8.51
C ILE A 90 -3.10 0.47 -7.45
N PRO A 91 -4.17 -0.28 -7.79
CA PRO A 91 -4.71 -1.30 -6.88
C PRO A 91 -3.76 -2.46 -6.70
N VAL A 92 -3.69 -2.98 -5.49
CA VAL A 92 -2.85 -4.12 -5.12
C VAL A 92 -3.68 -5.12 -4.34
N TRP A 93 -3.51 -6.41 -4.63
CA TRP A 93 -4.16 -7.51 -3.92
C TRP A 93 -3.11 -8.46 -3.39
N SER A 94 -3.29 -8.96 -2.19
CA SER A 94 -2.41 -9.94 -1.59
C SER A 94 -3.16 -10.73 -0.52
N THR A 95 -3.31 -12.02 -0.73
CA THR A 95 -3.90 -12.91 0.28
C THR A 95 -3.01 -13.03 1.50
N GLU A 96 -1.69 -12.94 1.31
CA GLU A 96 -0.73 -12.96 2.42
C GLU A 96 -0.90 -11.75 3.33
N LEU A 97 -1.09 -10.55 2.76
CA LEU A 97 -1.31 -9.34 3.55
C LEU A 97 -2.65 -9.38 4.28
N GLU A 98 -3.68 -9.92 3.67
CA GLU A 98 -4.97 -10.13 4.32
C GLU A 98 -4.81 -11.04 5.54
N LYS A 99 -4.07 -12.13 5.40
CA LYS A 99 -3.79 -13.06 6.49
C LYS A 99 -3.02 -12.39 7.61
N ILE A 100 -1.99 -11.60 7.29
CA ILE A 100 -1.20 -10.86 8.29
C ILE A 100 -2.09 -9.91 9.07
N ARG A 101 -2.99 -9.21 8.41
CA ARG A 101 -3.93 -8.33 9.09
C ARG A 101 -4.85 -9.09 10.05
N ARG A 102 -5.39 -10.22 9.61
CA ARG A 102 -6.23 -11.08 10.47
C ARG A 102 -5.47 -11.58 11.70
N GLU A 103 -4.22 -12.01 11.52
CA GLU A 103 -3.39 -12.44 12.64
C GLU A 103 -3.15 -11.33 13.66
N LEU A 104 -3.10 -10.08 13.21
CA LEU A 104 -2.95 -8.91 14.07
C LEU A 104 -4.28 -8.46 14.71
N GLY A 105 -5.38 -9.14 14.41
CA GLY A 105 -6.70 -8.79 14.92
C GLY A 105 -7.42 -7.70 14.15
N LEU A 106 -7.00 -7.46 12.90
CA LEU A 106 -7.59 -6.45 12.04
C LEU A 106 -8.45 -7.08 10.95
N SER A 107 -9.31 -6.28 10.30
CA SER A 107 -10.05 -6.74 9.13
C SER A 107 -9.10 -7.03 7.96
N ASP A 108 -9.58 -7.80 6.97
CA ASP A 108 -8.75 -8.24 5.83
C ASP A 108 -8.08 -7.07 5.10
N THR A 109 -8.79 -5.95 4.96
CA THR A 109 -8.25 -4.72 4.36
C THR A 109 -8.60 -3.53 5.23
N SER A 110 -7.82 -2.45 5.11
CA SER A 110 -8.08 -1.24 5.89
C SER A 110 -9.39 -0.58 5.45
N ARG A 111 -10.30 -0.40 6.38
CA ARG A 111 -11.58 0.29 6.13
C ARG A 111 -11.42 1.81 6.03
N ILE A 112 -10.28 2.32 6.45
CA ILE A 112 -9.98 3.75 6.39
C ILE A 112 -9.67 4.16 4.96
N LEU A 113 -9.12 3.24 4.18
CA LEU A 113 -8.85 3.45 2.75
C LEU A 113 -10.12 3.11 1.97
N LYS A 114 -10.88 4.15 1.63
CA LYS A 114 -12.06 3.96 0.78
C LYS A 114 -11.62 3.98 -0.67
N PRO A 115 -11.75 2.87 -1.40
CA PRO A 115 -11.48 2.88 -2.83
C PRO A 115 -12.52 3.73 -3.55
N PRO A 116 -12.21 4.19 -4.78
CA PRO A 116 -13.22 4.86 -5.61
C PRO A 116 -14.47 4.01 -5.78
N THR A 117 -15.60 4.66 -6.02
CA THR A 117 -16.89 3.99 -6.20
C THR A 117 -16.79 2.87 -7.24
N GLY A 118 -17.31 1.70 -6.90
CA GLY A 118 -17.29 0.52 -7.78
C GLY A 118 -16.05 -0.34 -7.67
N PHE A 119 -15.09 0.03 -6.82
CA PHE A 119 -13.88 -0.74 -6.62
C PHE A 119 -13.98 -1.56 -5.33
N LYS A 120 -13.56 -2.83 -5.36
CA LYS A 120 -13.49 -3.64 -4.15
C LYS A 120 -12.40 -3.09 -3.24
N LYS A 121 -12.62 -3.20 -1.92
CA LYS A 121 -11.60 -2.84 -0.93
C LYS A 121 -10.36 -3.71 -1.17
N ASN A 122 -9.23 -3.09 -1.32
CA ASN A 122 -7.95 -3.73 -1.53
C ASN A 122 -6.83 -2.82 -1.03
N PHE A 123 -5.62 -3.29 -1.18
CA PHE A 123 -4.45 -2.47 -0.92
C PHE A 123 -4.17 -1.58 -2.13
N HIS A 124 -3.28 -0.60 -1.95
CA HIS A 124 -2.87 0.24 -3.06
C HIS A 124 -1.42 0.70 -2.90
N CYS A 125 -0.83 1.09 -4.02
CA CYS A 125 0.49 1.72 -4.05
C CYS A 125 0.34 3.11 -4.67
N THR A 126 0.63 4.14 -3.90
CA THR A 126 0.60 5.52 -4.38
C THR A 126 1.82 5.80 -5.25
N ILE A 127 1.61 6.37 -6.44
CA ILE A 127 2.68 6.62 -7.40
C ILE A 127 2.90 8.10 -7.69
N ALA A 128 1.92 8.96 -7.40
CA ALA A 128 2.03 10.41 -7.62
C ALA A 128 1.02 11.15 -6.77
N ASN A 129 1.20 12.45 -6.64
CA ASN A 129 0.22 13.33 -6.02
C ASN A 129 0.25 14.72 -6.65
N THR A 130 -0.76 15.53 -6.34
CA THR A 130 -0.89 16.92 -6.78
C THR A 130 -0.63 17.91 -5.64
N LYS A 131 -0.08 17.46 -4.53
CA LYS A 131 0.15 18.27 -3.33
C LYS A 131 1.52 18.92 -3.35
N PHE A 132 1.60 20.07 -3.94
CA PHE A 132 2.83 20.88 -3.98
C PHE A 132 2.94 21.80 -2.78
#